data_9249285ed108fcd1d21daa91884e7d1a
#
_entry.id   9249285ed108fcd1d21daa91884e7d1a
#
_cell.length_a   1.000
_cell.length_b   1.000
_cell.length_c   1.000
_cell.angle_alpha   90.00
_cell.angle_beta   90.00
_cell.angle_gamma   90.00
#
_symmetry.space_group_name_H-M   'P 1'
#
loop_
_entity.id
_entity.type
_entity.pdbx_description
1 polymer ?
#
loop_
_entity_poly.entity_id
_entity_poly.type
_entity_poly.pdbx_seq_one_letter_code
_entity_poly.pdbx_strand_id
1 'polypeptide(L)'
;MREYFGVLVCVWFILHGCCSGRFVVEKNYLTVTSPPSLKSVYECAIGNFGVPQYGGTMVGSVLYPKSNQNACKRFEDDDISLSNNNKPGGIPVFLLVDRGDCYFTLKAWNAQNAGAAAIVVVDDRVEPLITMDTPEGDDAMVDYIQNISIPSTLISRELGDKIRKELAKGEMVNMNIDWREALPHPDDRVEYEFWTNSNDECGPKCDSQLEFVRSFKGAAQILEQKGYTQFTPHYITWYCPEAFILSKQCKSQCINNGRYCAPDPEQDFSRGYDGKDVVVQNLRQACFFKIAKESGKPWQWWDYVTDFSIRCPMKEKKYTKECSDQVIRSLGVETRKIDECIGDTEADVDNPVLKAEQEAQIGKGSRGDVTILPTLVVNGRQYRGKLDKGAVLKAICSGFEETTEPAICLSKDMETNECLHNNGGCWQDKAANITACRDTFRGRVCECPIVQGVKFIGDGYTYCEASGALRCEINNGGCWKGTEGGRTYSACIDDHTKGCKCPSGFRGDGVNSCEDIDECKEKLACQCADCKCKNTWGSYECSCRGNSIYIHEHDTCISKVGSGEVGWGFTAFVIVGLAVAGVSGYAVYKYRIRRYMDSEIRAIMAQYMPLDNQGEVPSQLPLGRV
;
A
#
# COMPACT_ATOMS: atom_id res chain seq x y z
N MET A 1 31.40 30.92 40.56
CA MET A 1 30.07 31.54 40.38
C MET A 1 29.73 31.88 38.90
N ARG A 2 30.70 32.12 38.04
CA ARG A 2 30.43 32.45 36.62
C ARG A 2 30.11 31.23 35.73
N GLU A 3 30.62 30.06 36.05
CA GLU A 3 30.37 28.84 35.29
C GLU A 3 29.00 28.19 35.59
N TYR A 4 28.46 28.36 36.80
CA TYR A 4 27.13 27.86 37.14
C TYR A 4 25.98 28.69 36.54
N PHE A 5 26.24 29.95 36.19
CA PHE A 5 25.24 30.81 35.58
C PHE A 5 25.00 30.42 34.10
N GLY A 6 26.06 29.99 33.41
CA GLY A 6 25.95 29.53 32.00
C GLY A 6 25.17 28.23 31.87
N VAL A 7 25.36 27.29 32.79
CA VAL A 7 24.63 25.99 32.79
C VAL A 7 23.16 26.19 33.18
N LEU A 8 22.87 27.10 34.13
CA LEU A 8 21.48 27.40 34.52
C LEU A 8 20.69 28.09 33.41
N VAL A 9 21.33 28.97 32.62
CA VAL A 9 20.70 29.62 31.46
C VAL A 9 20.48 28.63 30.31
N CYS A 10 21.43 27.72 30.03
CA CYS A 10 21.24 26.66 29.06
C CYS A 10 20.16 25.65 29.46
N VAL A 11 20.09 25.27 30.76
CA VAL A 11 19.03 24.38 31.27
C VAL A 11 17.66 25.09 31.24
N TRP A 12 17.63 26.41 31.50
CA TRP A 12 16.39 27.20 31.42
C TRP A 12 15.88 27.31 29.96
N PHE A 13 16.78 27.44 28.97
CA PHE A 13 16.43 27.41 27.54
C PHE A 13 16.02 26.00 27.06
N ILE A 14 16.55 24.92 27.65
CA ILE A 14 16.16 23.55 27.32
C ILE A 14 14.81 23.19 27.99
N LEU A 15 14.49 23.73 29.17
CA LEU A 15 13.21 23.52 29.85
C LEU A 15 12.08 24.44 29.35
N HIS A 16 12.40 25.55 28.66
CA HIS A 16 11.46 26.42 27.97
C HIS A 16 11.51 26.22 26.47
N GLY A 17 11.92 25.03 26.03
CA GLY A 17 11.78 24.58 24.63
C GLY A 17 10.32 24.62 24.23
N CYS A 18 9.93 25.78 23.81
CA CYS A 18 8.76 26.20 23.06
C CYS A 18 7.71 25.11 22.78
N CYS A 19 6.60 25.16 23.50
CA CYS A 19 5.29 24.85 22.94
C CYS A 19 4.90 25.97 21.95
N SER A 20 5.66 26.18 20.88
CA SER A 20 5.14 26.85 19.71
C SER A 20 4.43 25.79 18.88
N GLY A 21 3.11 25.91 18.75
CA GLY A 21 2.32 25.07 17.87
C GLY A 21 3.05 24.91 16.53
N ARG A 22 3.32 23.66 16.12
CA ARG A 22 4.03 23.38 14.88
C ARG A 22 3.05 23.35 13.73
N PHE A 23 2.79 24.50 13.15
CA PHE A 23 2.15 24.52 11.84
C PHE A 23 3.13 23.94 10.81
N VAL A 24 2.75 22.81 10.22
CA VAL A 24 3.57 22.13 9.21
C VAL A 24 3.01 22.41 7.82
N VAL A 25 3.87 22.90 6.95
CA VAL A 25 3.58 23.05 5.51
C VAL A 25 3.88 21.73 4.83
N GLU A 26 2.86 21.08 4.27
CA GLU A 26 3.05 19.85 3.51
C GLU A 26 3.68 20.16 2.16
N LYS A 27 4.79 19.45 1.90
CA LYS A 27 5.63 19.69 0.74
C LYS A 27 5.65 18.47 -0.17
N ASN A 28 5.87 18.72 -1.45
CA ASN A 28 6.28 17.73 -2.42
C ASN A 28 7.46 18.26 -3.24
N TYR A 29 7.85 17.52 -4.26
CA TYR A 29 8.97 17.88 -5.12
C TYR A 29 8.49 18.24 -6.52
N LEU A 30 9.15 19.23 -7.09
CA LEU A 30 8.96 19.69 -8.45
C LEU A 30 10.31 19.61 -9.17
N THR A 31 10.38 18.88 -10.27
CA THR A 31 11.58 18.76 -11.08
C THR A 31 11.41 19.58 -12.34
N VAL A 32 12.25 20.59 -12.56
CA VAL A 32 12.35 21.27 -13.85
C VAL A 32 13.21 20.40 -14.78
N THR A 33 12.64 19.99 -15.91
CA THR A 33 13.29 19.10 -16.88
C THR A 33 13.91 19.85 -18.06
N SER A 34 13.37 21.02 -18.39
CA SER A 34 13.85 21.94 -19.44
C SER A 34 13.59 23.39 -19.00
N PRO A 35 14.46 24.37 -19.35
CA PRO A 35 15.76 24.23 -20.03
C PRO A 35 16.86 23.68 -19.12
N PRO A 36 18.03 23.28 -19.68
CA PRO A 36 19.15 22.77 -18.87
C PRO A 36 19.64 23.73 -17.78
N SER A 37 19.51 25.05 -17.99
CA SER A 37 19.87 26.09 -17.02
C SER A 37 19.07 26.05 -15.71
N LEU A 38 17.87 25.45 -15.72
CA LEU A 38 16.98 25.32 -14.57
C LEU A 38 16.82 23.87 -14.11
N LYS A 39 17.45 22.90 -14.81
CA LYS A 39 17.28 21.46 -14.53
C LYS A 39 17.74 21.13 -13.12
N SER A 40 16.77 20.94 -12.22
CA SER A 40 16.99 20.56 -10.81
C SER A 40 15.68 20.13 -10.18
N VAL A 41 15.78 19.58 -8.96
CA VAL A 41 14.65 19.28 -8.08
C VAL A 41 14.48 20.43 -7.09
N TYR A 42 13.26 20.89 -6.93
CA TYR A 42 12.88 21.99 -6.05
C TYR A 42 11.78 21.55 -5.09
N GLU A 43 11.77 22.08 -3.88
CA GLU A 43 10.64 21.93 -2.97
C GLU A 43 9.49 22.86 -3.39
N CYS A 44 8.26 22.37 -3.22
CA CYS A 44 7.05 23.15 -3.37
C CYS A 44 6.01 22.77 -2.32
N ALA A 45 5.08 23.68 -1.99
CA ALA A 45 4.02 23.40 -1.03
C ALA A 45 2.76 22.94 -1.75
N ILE A 46 2.08 21.92 -1.18
CA ILE A 46 0.82 21.39 -1.69
C ILE A 46 -0.32 22.32 -1.26
N GLY A 47 -1.22 22.69 -2.19
CA GLY A 47 -2.41 23.48 -1.87
C GLY A 47 -3.49 22.68 -1.18
N ASN A 48 -4.22 23.30 -0.25
CA ASN A 48 -5.31 22.68 0.51
C ASN A 48 -6.66 22.75 -0.24
N PHE A 49 -6.61 22.65 -1.58
CA PHE A 49 -7.76 22.59 -2.48
C PHE A 49 -7.36 21.93 -3.80
N GLY A 50 -8.34 21.61 -4.64
CA GLY A 50 -8.11 20.82 -5.85
C GLY A 50 -7.76 19.37 -5.54
N VAL A 51 -7.25 18.65 -6.52
CA VAL A 51 -6.96 17.20 -6.41
C VAL A 51 -5.48 16.92 -6.69
N PRO A 52 -4.62 16.92 -5.64
CA PRO A 52 -3.24 16.46 -5.77
C PRO A 52 -3.20 14.99 -6.25
N GLN A 53 -2.21 14.65 -7.07
CA GLN A 53 -2.08 13.30 -7.63
C GLN A 53 -1.20 12.43 -6.72
N TYR A 54 -1.65 12.20 -5.46
CA TYR A 54 -0.93 11.36 -4.52
C TYR A 54 -0.60 9.99 -5.12
N GLY A 55 0.64 9.56 -4.93
CA GLY A 55 1.18 8.33 -5.51
C GLY A 55 1.62 8.45 -6.97
N GLY A 56 1.34 9.57 -7.64
CA GLY A 56 1.65 9.79 -9.05
C GLY A 56 2.54 10.97 -9.33
N THR A 57 2.77 11.21 -10.62
CA THR A 57 3.51 12.36 -11.14
C THR A 57 2.72 13.05 -12.25
N MET A 58 2.99 14.33 -12.47
CA MET A 58 2.37 15.08 -13.53
C MET A 58 3.41 15.93 -14.27
N VAL A 59 3.56 15.68 -15.56
CA VAL A 59 4.46 16.44 -16.44
C VAL A 59 3.68 17.50 -17.19
N GLY A 60 4.21 18.72 -17.25
CA GLY A 60 3.58 19.81 -17.99
C GLY A 60 4.56 20.84 -18.50
N SER A 61 4.10 21.61 -19.48
CA SER A 61 4.79 22.79 -19.99
C SER A 61 4.27 24.06 -19.30
N VAL A 62 5.17 24.89 -18.84
CA VAL A 62 4.83 26.10 -18.07
C VAL A 62 4.46 27.24 -18.99
N LEU A 63 3.34 27.86 -18.70
CA LEU A 63 2.90 29.09 -19.37
C LEU A 63 2.74 30.20 -18.32
N TYR A 64 3.34 31.38 -18.58
CA TYR A 64 3.14 32.60 -17.79
C TYR A 64 2.33 33.58 -18.61
N PRO A 65 1.16 34.06 -18.14
CA PRO A 65 0.29 34.92 -18.94
C PRO A 65 0.88 36.32 -19.12
N LYS A 66 0.63 36.93 -20.27
CA LYS A 66 1.08 38.30 -20.57
C LYS A 66 0.27 39.36 -19.83
N SER A 67 -1.02 39.09 -19.64
CA SER A 67 -1.97 39.89 -18.86
C SER A 67 -2.55 39.05 -17.74
N ASN A 68 -3.18 39.64 -16.73
CA ASN A 68 -3.81 38.94 -15.62
C ASN A 68 -2.84 37.94 -14.93
N GLN A 69 -1.58 38.35 -14.71
CA GLN A 69 -0.49 37.51 -14.17
C GLN A 69 -0.80 36.92 -12.81
N ASN A 70 -1.67 37.57 -12.03
CA ASN A 70 -2.18 37.09 -10.76
C ASN A 70 -3.40 36.17 -10.87
N ALA A 71 -3.94 35.94 -12.08
CA ALA A 71 -5.12 35.12 -12.35
C ALA A 71 -6.37 35.50 -11.53
N CYS A 72 -6.51 36.76 -11.12
CA CYS A 72 -7.66 37.23 -10.33
C CYS A 72 -8.91 37.48 -11.15
N LYS A 73 -8.80 37.52 -12.48
CA LYS A 73 -9.93 37.66 -13.42
C LYS A 73 -10.03 36.41 -14.28
N ARG A 74 -11.19 36.19 -14.89
CA ARG A 74 -11.30 35.20 -15.96
C ARG A 74 -10.36 35.55 -17.09
N PHE A 75 -9.76 34.55 -17.70
CA PHE A 75 -8.97 34.70 -18.91
C PHE A 75 -9.93 34.77 -20.10
N GLU A 76 -9.78 35.77 -20.95
CA GLU A 76 -10.49 35.86 -22.21
C GLU A 76 -9.75 35.00 -23.27
N ASP A 77 -10.44 34.60 -24.33
CA ASP A 77 -9.89 33.69 -25.36
C ASP A 77 -8.62 34.23 -26.04
N ASP A 78 -8.44 35.57 -26.08
CA ASP A 78 -7.27 36.24 -26.65
C ASP A 78 -6.08 36.30 -25.66
N ASP A 79 -6.29 36.13 -24.35
CA ASP A 79 -5.26 36.25 -23.34
C ASP A 79 -4.40 34.97 -23.22
N ILE A 80 -5.03 33.80 -23.37
CA ILE A 80 -4.36 32.50 -23.25
C ILE A 80 -4.98 31.52 -24.25
N SER A 81 -4.26 31.17 -25.29
CA SER A 81 -4.66 30.13 -26.25
C SER A 81 -4.29 28.73 -25.73
N LEU A 82 -4.87 28.28 -24.60
CA LEU A 82 -4.68 26.91 -24.09
C LEU A 82 -5.50 25.87 -24.90
N SER A 83 -6.60 26.28 -25.50
CA SER A 83 -7.47 25.43 -26.31
C SER A 83 -6.78 24.81 -27.53
N ASN A 84 -5.75 25.45 -28.09
CA ASN A 84 -4.97 24.92 -29.20
C ASN A 84 -3.93 23.86 -28.81
N ASN A 85 -3.58 23.74 -27.51
CA ASN A 85 -2.61 22.77 -27.01
C ASN A 85 -3.25 21.45 -26.54
N ASN A 86 -4.58 21.38 -26.49
CA ASN A 86 -5.34 20.14 -26.16
C ASN A 86 -5.44 19.19 -27.35
N LYS A 87 -4.40 19.10 -28.19
CA LYS A 87 -4.32 18.01 -29.17
C LYS A 87 -4.12 16.68 -28.40
N PRO A 88 -4.81 15.60 -28.79
CA PRO A 88 -4.53 14.29 -28.22
C PRO A 88 -3.04 13.98 -28.30
N GLY A 89 -2.37 13.78 -27.16
CA GLY A 89 -0.93 13.55 -27.07
C GLY A 89 -0.07 14.81 -26.87
N GLY A 90 -0.65 16.00 -26.70
CA GLY A 90 0.07 17.22 -26.31
C GLY A 90 0.47 17.20 -24.83
N ILE A 91 1.58 17.88 -24.49
CA ILE A 91 2.02 18.05 -23.09
C ILE A 91 1.02 18.97 -22.37
N PRO A 92 0.47 18.58 -21.20
CA PRO A 92 -0.41 19.43 -20.40
C PRO A 92 0.21 20.80 -20.09
N VAL A 93 -0.62 21.83 -19.96
CA VAL A 93 -0.14 23.18 -19.62
C VAL A 93 -0.31 23.43 -18.12
N PHE A 94 0.78 23.84 -17.47
CA PHE A 94 0.79 24.35 -16.11
C PHE A 94 0.81 25.88 -16.13
N LEU A 95 -0.20 26.49 -15.55
CA LEU A 95 -0.28 27.94 -15.52
C LEU A 95 0.52 28.48 -14.33
N LEU A 96 1.58 29.24 -14.63
CA LEU A 96 2.36 29.97 -13.64
C LEU A 96 1.68 31.32 -13.36
N VAL A 97 1.43 31.62 -12.09
CA VAL A 97 0.77 32.88 -11.69
C VAL A 97 1.42 33.48 -10.45
N ASP A 98 1.22 34.77 -10.23
CA ASP A 98 1.75 35.47 -9.08
C ASP A 98 0.80 35.42 -7.89
N ARG A 99 1.36 35.32 -6.67
CA ARG A 99 0.63 35.51 -5.40
C ARG A 99 0.16 36.96 -5.29
N GLY A 100 -0.90 37.20 -4.51
CA GLY A 100 -1.46 38.51 -4.21
C GLY A 100 -2.78 38.81 -4.91
N ASP A 101 -3.41 39.89 -4.52
CA ASP A 101 -4.62 40.52 -5.04
C ASP A 101 -5.93 39.73 -4.87
N CYS A 102 -5.92 38.40 -4.86
CA CYS A 102 -7.10 37.59 -4.64
C CYS A 102 -6.73 36.22 -4.04
N TYR A 103 -7.76 35.47 -3.63
CA TYR A 103 -7.60 34.15 -3.01
C TYR A 103 -6.95 33.13 -3.95
N PHE A 104 -6.16 32.23 -3.39
CA PHE A 104 -5.51 31.14 -4.14
C PHE A 104 -6.53 30.26 -4.88
N THR A 105 -7.68 30.01 -4.26
CA THR A 105 -8.78 29.25 -4.88
C THR A 105 -9.36 29.93 -6.11
N LEU A 106 -9.49 31.28 -6.11
CA LEU A 106 -9.96 32.01 -7.29
C LEU A 106 -8.96 31.94 -8.45
N LYS A 107 -7.66 32.01 -8.13
CA LYS A 107 -6.59 31.83 -9.14
C LYS A 107 -6.67 30.45 -9.77
N ALA A 108 -6.85 29.39 -8.95
CA ALA A 108 -6.98 28.02 -9.42
C ALA A 108 -8.23 27.81 -10.26
N TRP A 109 -9.35 28.39 -9.85
CA TRP A 109 -10.61 28.35 -10.60
C TRP A 109 -10.48 28.99 -11.98
N ASN A 110 -9.88 30.20 -12.05
CA ASN A 110 -9.65 30.89 -13.31
C ASN A 110 -8.67 30.13 -14.21
N ALA A 111 -7.60 29.54 -13.65
CA ALA A 111 -6.66 28.70 -14.37
C ALA A 111 -7.32 27.44 -14.95
N GLN A 112 -8.15 26.76 -14.16
CA GLN A 112 -8.90 25.57 -14.59
C GLN A 112 -9.86 25.91 -15.73
N ASN A 113 -10.62 27.01 -15.60
CA ASN A 113 -11.56 27.44 -16.63
C ASN A 113 -10.86 27.87 -17.93
N ALA A 114 -9.60 28.30 -17.86
CA ALA A 114 -8.76 28.55 -19.03
C ALA A 114 -8.20 27.26 -19.65
N GLY A 115 -8.38 26.09 -19.02
CA GLY A 115 -7.91 24.80 -19.54
C GLY A 115 -6.52 24.39 -19.04
N ALA A 116 -5.99 25.01 -17.97
CA ALA A 116 -4.77 24.58 -17.34
C ALA A 116 -4.95 23.22 -16.65
N ALA A 117 -3.94 22.37 -16.73
CA ALA A 117 -3.93 21.06 -16.07
C ALA A 117 -3.45 21.13 -14.62
N ALA A 118 -2.68 22.16 -14.27
CA ALA A 118 -2.24 22.48 -12.92
C ALA A 118 -1.99 23.97 -12.78
N ILE A 119 -2.02 24.50 -11.56
CA ILE A 119 -1.61 25.86 -11.26
C ILE A 119 -0.36 25.87 -10.40
N VAL A 120 0.62 26.68 -10.78
CA VAL A 120 1.86 26.94 -10.06
C VAL A 120 1.86 28.38 -9.60
N VAL A 121 1.73 28.61 -8.30
CA VAL A 121 1.72 29.98 -7.74
C VAL A 121 3.14 30.34 -7.29
N VAL A 122 3.62 31.49 -7.72
CA VAL A 122 4.90 32.05 -7.30
C VAL A 122 4.69 32.91 -6.07
N ASP A 123 5.44 32.66 -5.01
CA ASP A 123 5.41 33.50 -3.81
C ASP A 123 5.87 34.95 -4.14
N ASP A 124 5.22 35.92 -3.54
CA ASP A 124 5.55 37.35 -3.66
C ASP A 124 6.62 37.79 -2.64
N ARG A 125 6.99 36.91 -1.69
CA ARG A 125 7.93 37.17 -0.61
C ARG A 125 9.10 36.19 -0.61
N VAL A 126 10.19 36.61 0.00
CA VAL A 126 11.32 35.72 0.30
C VAL A 126 11.10 35.21 1.73
N GLU A 127 10.30 34.18 1.86
CA GLU A 127 9.94 33.54 3.13
C GLU A 127 9.86 32.02 2.96
N PRO A 128 9.82 31.23 4.05
CA PRO A 128 9.52 29.80 3.95
C PRO A 128 8.18 29.57 3.25
N LEU A 129 8.07 28.47 2.51
CA LEU A 129 6.81 28.10 1.84
C LEU A 129 5.65 28.05 2.84
N ILE A 130 4.48 28.50 2.39
CA ILE A 130 3.24 28.48 3.16
C ILE A 130 2.23 27.51 2.54
N THR A 131 1.24 27.08 3.31
CA THR A 131 0.09 26.35 2.78
C THR A 131 -0.86 27.34 2.11
N MET A 132 -1.23 27.07 0.86
CA MET A 132 -2.31 27.78 0.19
C MET A 132 -3.64 27.22 0.69
N ASP A 133 -4.36 27.98 1.49
CA ASP A 133 -5.63 27.55 2.09
C ASP A 133 -6.86 28.15 1.40
N THR A 134 -8.04 27.61 1.73
CA THR A 134 -9.33 28.13 1.30
C THR A 134 -9.71 29.36 2.14
N PRO A 135 -10.44 30.34 1.58
CA PRO A 135 -10.93 31.45 2.37
C PRO A 135 -11.89 31.00 3.48
N GLU A 136 -11.87 31.75 4.59
CA GLU A 136 -12.86 31.58 5.67
C GLU A 136 -13.98 32.63 5.47
N GLY A 137 -15.24 32.19 5.56
CA GLY A 137 -16.41 33.07 5.51
C GLY A 137 -17.56 32.60 4.60
N ASP A 138 -18.73 33.18 4.85
CA ASP A 138 -20.03 32.79 4.24
C ASP A 138 -20.28 33.35 2.84
N ASP A 139 -19.32 33.98 2.19
CA ASP A 139 -19.56 34.69 0.96
C ASP A 139 -19.88 33.76 -0.21
N ALA A 140 -20.80 34.17 -1.04
CA ALA A 140 -21.30 33.53 -2.27
C ALA A 140 -20.21 33.12 -3.31
N MET A 141 -18.94 33.27 -2.95
CA MET A 141 -17.77 32.83 -3.72
C MET A 141 -17.42 31.35 -3.50
N VAL A 142 -18.08 30.64 -2.60
CA VAL A 142 -17.65 29.31 -2.14
C VAL A 142 -18.06 28.20 -3.10
N ASP A 143 -19.10 28.40 -3.91
CA ASP A 143 -19.62 27.38 -4.83
C ASP A 143 -18.58 26.86 -5.85
N TYR A 144 -17.62 27.67 -6.26
CA TYR A 144 -16.61 27.24 -7.21
C TYR A 144 -15.50 26.40 -6.58
N ILE A 145 -15.26 26.54 -5.25
CA ILE A 145 -14.12 25.87 -4.56
C ILE A 145 -14.26 24.36 -4.68
N GLN A 146 -15.46 23.82 -4.48
CA GLN A 146 -15.75 22.41 -4.59
C GLN A 146 -15.58 21.86 -6.01
N ASN A 147 -15.61 22.75 -7.01
CA ASN A 147 -15.46 22.38 -8.41
C ASN A 147 -14.00 22.49 -8.90
N ILE A 148 -13.06 22.92 -8.05
CA ILE A 148 -11.63 22.91 -8.39
C ILE A 148 -11.16 21.45 -8.39
N SER A 149 -10.65 20.98 -9.52
CA SER A 149 -10.15 19.63 -9.72
C SER A 149 -8.67 19.57 -10.09
N ILE A 150 -8.09 20.69 -10.56
CA ILE A 150 -6.67 20.73 -10.89
C ILE A 150 -5.81 20.81 -9.62
N PRO A 151 -4.64 20.15 -9.59
CA PRO A 151 -3.69 20.31 -8.51
C PRO A 151 -3.09 21.70 -8.48
N SER A 152 -2.74 22.16 -7.27
CA SER A 152 -2.13 23.45 -7.03
C SER A 152 -0.84 23.30 -6.23
N THR A 153 0.18 24.09 -6.58
CA THR A 153 1.44 24.11 -5.87
C THR A 153 1.99 25.53 -5.73
N LEU A 154 2.61 25.82 -4.57
CA LEU A 154 3.31 27.09 -4.32
C LEU A 154 4.81 26.86 -4.44
N ILE A 155 5.48 27.71 -5.20
CA ILE A 155 6.93 27.73 -5.35
C ILE A 155 7.52 29.02 -4.79
N SER A 156 8.80 28.96 -4.42
CA SER A 156 9.51 30.14 -3.93
C SER A 156 9.60 31.25 -4.99
N ARG A 157 9.67 32.50 -4.53
CA ARG A 157 9.88 33.66 -5.39
C ARG A 157 11.12 33.51 -6.27
N GLU A 158 12.22 33.01 -5.68
CA GLU A 158 13.48 32.83 -6.41
C GLU A 158 13.33 31.88 -7.61
N LEU A 159 12.65 30.75 -7.45
CA LEU A 159 12.39 29.80 -8.53
C LEU A 159 11.46 30.44 -9.58
N GLY A 160 10.40 31.12 -9.15
CA GLY A 160 9.47 31.82 -10.04
C GLY A 160 10.18 32.85 -10.90
N ASP A 161 11.08 33.67 -10.32
CA ASP A 161 11.86 34.67 -11.04
C ASP A 161 12.78 34.04 -12.11
N LYS A 162 13.42 32.92 -11.77
CA LYS A 162 14.25 32.15 -12.72
C LYS A 162 13.41 31.63 -13.88
N ILE A 163 12.23 31.05 -13.61
CA ILE A 163 11.32 30.51 -14.62
C ILE A 163 10.85 31.63 -15.54
N ARG A 164 10.38 32.78 -14.99
CA ARG A 164 9.92 33.95 -15.78
C ARG A 164 11.03 34.49 -16.69
N LYS A 165 12.29 34.49 -16.21
CA LYS A 165 13.45 34.91 -16.99
C LYS A 165 13.70 34.00 -18.19
N GLU A 166 13.59 32.70 -18.06
CA GLU A 166 13.78 31.78 -19.18
C GLU A 166 12.61 31.85 -20.17
N LEU A 167 11.37 31.95 -19.69
CA LEU A 167 10.18 32.14 -20.53
C LEU A 167 10.27 33.45 -21.32
N ALA A 168 10.80 34.54 -20.72
CA ALA A 168 11.00 35.83 -21.41
C ALA A 168 12.06 35.77 -22.53
N LYS A 169 12.99 34.81 -22.47
CA LYS A 169 13.94 34.52 -23.56
C LYS A 169 13.33 33.71 -24.71
N GLY A 170 12.10 33.23 -24.54
CA GLY A 170 11.43 32.32 -25.49
C GLY A 170 11.78 30.83 -25.26
N GLU A 171 12.47 30.49 -24.16
CA GLU A 171 12.78 29.11 -23.81
C GLU A 171 11.52 28.40 -23.31
N MET A 172 11.38 27.13 -23.68
CA MET A 172 10.30 26.25 -23.18
C MET A 172 10.70 25.70 -21.82
N VAL A 173 9.89 25.98 -20.80
CA VAL A 173 10.07 25.42 -19.46
C VAL A 173 9.12 24.25 -19.27
N ASN A 174 9.67 23.07 -19.05
CA ASN A 174 8.91 21.86 -18.70
C ASN A 174 9.24 21.43 -17.28
N MET A 175 8.22 20.97 -16.56
CA MET A 175 8.39 20.50 -15.20
C MET A 175 7.56 19.24 -14.92
N ASN A 176 8.00 18.50 -13.92
CA ASN A 176 7.30 17.34 -13.36
C ASN A 176 7.01 17.63 -11.89
N ILE A 177 5.75 17.59 -11.49
CA ILE A 177 5.34 17.63 -10.08
C ILE A 177 5.19 16.19 -9.62
N ASP A 178 5.85 15.83 -8.50
CA ASP A 178 5.96 14.46 -8.01
C ASP A 178 5.34 14.34 -6.62
N TRP A 179 4.25 13.56 -6.50
CA TRP A 179 3.56 13.28 -5.24
C TRP A 179 3.78 11.86 -4.74
N ARG A 180 4.69 11.06 -5.34
CA ARG A 180 4.90 9.67 -4.94
C ARG A 180 5.39 9.54 -3.52
N GLU A 181 6.23 10.49 -3.08
CA GLU A 181 6.79 10.56 -1.73
C GLU A 181 6.10 11.63 -0.84
N ALA A 182 4.95 12.15 -1.26
CA ALA A 182 4.25 13.17 -0.49
C ALA A 182 3.65 12.63 0.81
N LEU A 183 3.26 11.36 0.84
CA LEU A 183 2.80 10.64 2.03
C LEU A 183 3.71 9.44 2.32
N PRO A 184 4.00 9.13 3.60
CA PRO A 184 4.73 7.94 3.98
C PRO A 184 3.96 6.66 3.62
N HIS A 185 4.69 5.61 3.27
CA HIS A 185 4.15 4.29 2.91
C HIS A 185 5.02 3.17 3.52
N PRO A 186 5.02 3.04 4.87
CA PRO A 186 5.99 2.21 5.59
C PRO A 186 5.72 0.72 5.53
N ASP A 187 4.46 0.29 5.32
CA ASP A 187 4.05 -1.11 5.37
C ASP A 187 2.74 -1.38 4.59
N ASP A 188 2.18 -2.55 4.77
CA ASP A 188 0.98 -3.06 4.08
C ASP A 188 -0.34 -2.59 4.71
N ARG A 189 -0.29 -1.69 5.70
CA ARG A 189 -1.46 -1.12 6.36
C ARG A 189 -1.34 0.40 6.46
N VAL A 190 -2.44 1.11 6.20
CA VAL A 190 -2.51 2.56 6.31
C VAL A 190 -3.24 2.98 7.58
N GLU A 191 -2.57 3.76 8.43
CA GLU A 191 -3.19 4.48 9.54
C GLU A 191 -3.70 5.83 9.06
N TYR A 192 -5.01 6.11 9.26
CA TYR A 192 -5.52 7.44 8.97
C TYR A 192 -6.42 7.99 10.05
N GLU A 193 -6.28 9.30 10.27
CA GLU A 193 -7.06 10.07 11.24
C GLU A 193 -8.00 11.01 10.48
N PHE A 194 -9.22 11.15 10.97
CA PHE A 194 -10.15 12.16 10.47
C PHE A 194 -10.55 13.10 11.61
N TRP A 195 -10.02 14.30 11.55
CA TRP A 195 -10.31 15.39 12.49
C TRP A 195 -11.55 16.11 12.02
N THR A 196 -12.61 16.06 12.81
CA THR A 196 -13.96 16.44 12.42
C THR A 196 -14.71 17.10 13.58
N ASN A 197 -15.95 17.49 13.34
CA ASN A 197 -16.91 17.88 14.37
C ASN A 197 -18.32 17.43 13.98
N SER A 198 -19.25 17.47 14.94
CA SER A 198 -20.64 17.06 14.75
C SER A 198 -21.56 18.22 14.35
N ASN A 199 -21.04 19.44 14.23
CA ASN A 199 -21.79 20.61 13.80
C ASN A 199 -22.20 20.48 12.32
N ASP A 200 -23.47 20.74 11.99
CA ASP A 200 -24.02 20.74 10.62
C ASP A 200 -24.52 22.12 10.18
N GLU A 201 -24.25 23.19 10.95
CA GLU A 201 -24.65 24.57 10.65
C GLU A 201 -23.47 25.52 10.46
N CYS A 202 -22.25 25.02 10.29
CA CYS A 202 -21.06 25.86 10.11
C CYS A 202 -20.81 26.26 8.63
N GLY A 203 -21.82 26.19 7.78
CA GLY A 203 -21.76 26.58 6.38
C GLY A 203 -21.04 25.55 5.50
N PRO A 204 -20.47 25.95 4.36
CA PRO A 204 -19.98 25.04 3.31
C PRO A 204 -18.92 24.03 3.75
N LYS A 205 -18.12 24.35 4.78
CA LYS A 205 -17.15 23.40 5.33
C LYS A 205 -17.83 22.21 6.01
N CYS A 206 -18.92 22.45 6.76
CA CYS A 206 -19.73 21.37 7.33
C CYS A 206 -20.45 20.57 6.25
N ASP A 207 -21.03 21.22 5.25
CA ASP A 207 -21.68 20.55 4.13
C ASP A 207 -20.71 19.61 3.40
N SER A 208 -19.50 20.09 3.08
CA SER A 208 -18.44 19.29 2.44
C SER A 208 -18.01 18.10 3.29
N GLN A 209 -17.88 18.30 4.61
CA GLN A 209 -17.52 17.25 5.55
C GLN A 209 -18.59 16.16 5.60
N LEU A 210 -19.85 16.54 5.69
CA LEU A 210 -20.97 15.59 5.72
C LEU A 210 -21.11 14.82 4.42
N GLU A 211 -20.94 15.50 3.28
CA GLU A 211 -20.96 14.84 1.97
C GLU A 211 -19.80 13.86 1.83
N PHE A 212 -18.61 14.24 2.27
CA PHE A 212 -17.47 13.34 2.31
C PHE A 212 -17.76 12.09 3.15
N VAL A 213 -18.25 12.26 4.39
CA VAL A 213 -18.55 11.12 5.28
C VAL A 213 -19.55 10.17 4.62
N ARG A 214 -20.61 10.70 3.98
CA ARG A 214 -21.63 9.89 3.30
C ARG A 214 -21.07 9.14 2.11
N SER A 215 -20.29 9.83 1.26
CA SER A 215 -19.75 9.26 0.02
C SER A 215 -18.60 8.29 0.26
N PHE A 216 -17.76 8.55 1.27
CA PHE A 216 -16.57 7.76 1.58
C PHE A 216 -16.84 6.53 2.46
N LYS A 217 -17.93 6.53 3.26
CA LYS A 217 -18.35 5.47 4.20
C LYS A 217 -18.11 4.05 3.65
N GLY A 218 -18.61 3.75 2.45
CA GLY A 218 -18.52 2.40 1.89
C GLY A 218 -17.07 1.94 1.66
N ALA A 219 -16.22 2.83 1.16
CA ALA A 219 -14.79 2.53 0.97
C ALA A 219 -14.07 2.34 2.31
N ALA A 220 -14.31 3.25 3.27
CA ALA A 220 -13.74 3.19 4.61
C ALA A 220 -14.06 1.87 5.31
N GLN A 221 -15.35 1.47 5.29
CA GLN A 221 -15.79 0.22 5.94
C GLN A 221 -15.15 -1.02 5.31
N ILE A 222 -15.06 -1.08 3.98
CA ILE A 222 -14.43 -2.22 3.29
C ILE A 222 -12.95 -2.32 3.64
N LEU A 223 -12.22 -1.21 3.60
CA LEU A 223 -10.80 -1.19 3.90
C LEU A 223 -10.52 -1.61 5.35
N GLU A 224 -11.30 -1.11 6.30
CA GLU A 224 -11.11 -1.39 7.73
C GLU A 224 -11.54 -2.82 8.09
N GLN A 225 -12.68 -3.32 7.58
CA GLN A 225 -13.14 -4.69 7.82
C GLN A 225 -12.16 -5.75 7.31
N LYS A 226 -11.42 -5.44 6.25
CA LYS A 226 -10.39 -6.32 5.70
C LYS A 226 -9.00 -6.14 6.34
N GLY A 227 -8.86 -5.20 7.28
CA GLY A 227 -7.61 -4.93 7.98
C GLY A 227 -6.58 -4.15 7.17
N TYR A 228 -6.93 -3.63 6.00
CA TYR A 228 -6.02 -2.80 5.18
C TYR A 228 -5.75 -1.44 5.80
N THR A 229 -6.72 -0.90 6.55
CA THR A 229 -6.56 0.40 7.21
C THR A 229 -6.89 0.33 8.69
N GLN A 230 -6.32 1.27 9.45
CA GLN A 230 -6.74 1.58 10.81
C GLN A 230 -7.22 3.01 10.86
N PHE A 231 -8.51 3.19 11.03
CA PHE A 231 -9.17 4.47 11.15
C PHE A 231 -9.22 4.96 12.59
N THR A 232 -9.08 6.29 12.79
CA THR A 232 -9.33 6.93 14.08
C THR A 232 -9.98 8.30 13.85
N PRO A 233 -11.23 8.52 14.32
CA PRO A 233 -11.84 9.85 14.32
C PRO A 233 -11.33 10.67 15.49
N HIS A 234 -11.14 11.97 15.29
CA HIS A 234 -10.70 12.92 16.29
C HIS A 234 -11.55 14.19 16.30
N TYR A 235 -11.61 14.85 17.44
CA TYR A 235 -12.43 16.04 17.68
C TYR A 235 -11.61 17.14 18.33
N ILE A 236 -11.53 18.30 17.67
CA ILE A 236 -10.84 19.46 18.23
C ILE A 236 -11.72 20.09 19.32
N THR A 237 -11.12 20.40 20.45
CA THR A 237 -11.73 21.23 21.49
C THR A 237 -10.79 22.36 21.89
N TRP A 238 -11.35 23.50 22.18
CA TRP A 238 -10.62 24.65 22.73
C TRP A 238 -10.85 24.72 24.25
N TYR A 239 -10.20 25.64 24.93
CA TYR A 239 -10.43 25.93 26.32
C TYR A 239 -10.78 27.39 26.52
N CYS A 240 -11.59 27.69 27.54
CA CYS A 240 -11.88 29.06 27.94
C CYS A 240 -10.78 29.55 28.87
N PRO A 241 -10.13 30.70 28.60
CA PRO A 241 -9.15 31.27 29.55
C PRO A 241 -9.79 31.54 30.91
N GLU A 242 -9.03 31.28 31.99
CA GLU A 242 -9.51 31.37 33.37
C GLU A 242 -10.25 32.68 33.70
N ALA A 243 -9.76 33.80 33.15
CA ALA A 243 -10.38 35.12 33.33
C ALA A 243 -11.82 35.23 32.82
N PHE A 244 -12.26 34.33 31.92
CA PHE A 244 -13.56 34.36 31.25
C PHE A 244 -14.48 33.20 31.61
N ILE A 245 -14.07 32.25 32.46
CA ILE A 245 -14.85 31.05 32.83
C ILE A 245 -16.25 31.42 33.34
N LEU A 246 -16.39 32.52 34.07
CA LEU A 246 -17.68 32.97 34.61
C LEU A 246 -18.54 33.74 33.59
N SER A 247 -18.00 34.07 32.42
CA SER A 247 -18.74 34.79 31.39
C SER A 247 -19.90 33.94 30.82
N LYS A 248 -20.94 34.60 30.32
CA LYS A 248 -22.06 33.93 29.69
C LYS A 248 -21.59 33.15 28.45
N GLN A 249 -20.69 33.73 27.66
CA GLN A 249 -20.12 33.11 26.47
C GLN A 249 -19.38 31.80 26.80
N CYS A 250 -18.47 31.82 27.80
CA CYS A 250 -17.77 30.62 28.18
C CYS A 250 -18.74 29.52 28.66
N LYS A 251 -19.75 29.88 29.44
CA LYS A 251 -20.76 28.93 29.96
C LYS A 251 -21.63 28.32 28.87
N SER A 252 -21.90 29.04 27.78
CA SER A 252 -22.66 28.51 26.65
C SER A 252 -21.80 27.68 25.67
N GLN A 253 -20.48 27.95 25.60
CA GLN A 253 -19.61 27.27 24.65
C GLN A 253 -18.85 26.06 25.22
N CYS A 254 -18.81 25.90 26.55
CA CYS A 254 -17.91 24.97 27.21
C CYS A 254 -18.61 24.02 28.17
N ILE A 255 -18.00 22.86 28.39
CA ILE A 255 -18.29 21.90 29.46
C ILE A 255 -17.09 21.80 30.42
N ASN A 256 -17.27 21.05 31.51
CA ASN A 256 -16.25 20.82 32.55
C ASN A 256 -15.55 22.11 32.99
N ASN A 257 -16.35 23.12 33.35
CA ASN A 257 -15.86 24.42 33.86
C ASN A 257 -14.86 25.13 32.92
N GLY A 258 -15.18 25.17 31.61
CA GLY A 258 -14.39 25.89 30.62
C GLY A 258 -13.21 25.10 30.02
N ARG A 259 -13.01 23.82 30.38
CA ARG A 259 -11.90 23.01 29.87
C ARG A 259 -12.06 22.61 28.42
N TYR A 260 -13.28 22.36 27.98
CA TYR A 260 -13.55 21.86 26.64
C TYR A 260 -14.68 22.68 26.00
N CYS A 261 -14.33 23.36 24.91
CA CYS A 261 -15.21 24.35 24.27
C CYS A 261 -15.27 24.10 22.76
N ALA A 262 -16.40 24.47 22.17
CA ALA A 262 -16.57 24.61 20.71
C ALA A 262 -17.20 25.96 20.39
N PRO A 263 -17.01 26.50 19.17
CA PRO A 263 -17.72 27.69 18.72
C PRO A 263 -19.23 27.42 18.65
N ASP A 264 -20.00 28.49 18.77
CA ASP A 264 -21.43 28.49 18.52
C ASP A 264 -21.72 28.04 17.09
N PRO A 265 -22.63 27.05 16.88
CA PRO A 265 -22.89 26.50 15.55
C PRO A 265 -23.38 27.54 14.55
N GLU A 266 -24.36 28.35 14.95
CA GLU A 266 -25.00 29.33 14.09
C GLU A 266 -24.34 30.72 14.18
N GLN A 267 -23.29 30.86 15.03
CA GLN A 267 -22.62 32.14 15.35
C GLN A 267 -23.57 33.20 15.95
N ASP A 268 -24.68 32.78 16.53
CA ASP A 268 -25.66 33.62 17.21
C ASP A 268 -25.93 33.15 18.64
N PHE A 269 -25.15 33.63 19.60
CA PHE A 269 -25.21 33.27 21.04
C PHE A 269 -26.55 33.47 21.72
N SER A 270 -27.57 33.90 21.01
CA SER A 270 -28.91 34.13 21.55
C SER A 270 -29.97 33.14 21.05
N ARG A 271 -29.61 32.29 20.08
CA ARG A 271 -30.52 31.38 19.39
C ARG A 271 -29.83 30.05 19.06
N GLY A 272 -30.64 29.03 18.82
CA GLY A 272 -30.19 27.75 18.32
C GLY A 272 -29.54 26.90 19.37
N TYR A 273 -28.48 26.22 18.98
CA TYR A 273 -27.67 25.37 19.84
C TYR A 273 -26.43 26.12 20.33
N ASP A 274 -25.98 25.78 21.54
CA ASP A 274 -24.75 26.33 22.10
C ASP A 274 -23.53 25.48 21.69
N GLY A 275 -22.33 26.05 21.71
CA GLY A 275 -21.10 25.30 21.46
C GLY A 275 -20.89 24.11 22.39
N LYS A 276 -21.37 24.20 23.66
CA LYS A 276 -21.36 23.06 24.59
C LYS A 276 -22.15 21.85 24.07
N ASP A 277 -23.25 22.06 23.31
CA ASP A 277 -24.02 20.97 22.72
C ASP A 277 -23.17 20.24 21.66
N VAL A 278 -22.39 21.00 20.88
CA VAL A 278 -21.41 20.44 19.93
C VAL A 278 -20.34 19.64 20.64
N VAL A 279 -19.76 20.16 21.75
CA VAL A 279 -18.76 19.42 22.52
C VAL A 279 -19.32 18.10 23.06
N VAL A 280 -20.54 18.12 23.61
CA VAL A 280 -21.19 16.90 24.13
C VAL A 280 -21.45 15.89 23.03
N GLN A 281 -21.88 16.32 21.84
CA GLN A 281 -22.12 15.42 20.71
C GLN A 281 -20.80 14.90 20.11
N ASN A 282 -19.76 15.71 20.04
CA ASN A 282 -18.40 15.27 19.67
C ASN A 282 -17.90 14.18 20.62
N LEU A 283 -18.02 14.41 21.94
CA LEU A 283 -17.66 13.44 22.96
C LEU A 283 -18.48 12.14 22.81
N ARG A 284 -19.78 12.24 22.47
CA ARG A 284 -20.62 11.08 22.23
C ARG A 284 -20.16 10.27 21.02
N GLN A 285 -19.75 10.92 19.93
CA GLN A 285 -19.18 10.27 18.75
C GLN A 285 -17.83 9.61 19.04
N ALA A 286 -16.97 10.25 19.84
CA ALA A 286 -15.72 9.68 20.29
C ALA A 286 -15.94 8.46 21.21
N CYS A 287 -16.87 8.54 22.17
CA CYS A 287 -17.27 7.42 23.02
C CYS A 287 -17.88 6.26 22.21
N PHE A 288 -18.71 6.56 21.22
CA PHE A 288 -19.24 5.54 20.31
C PHE A 288 -18.11 4.79 19.59
N PHE A 289 -17.16 5.52 19.01
CA PHE A 289 -16.01 4.90 18.36
C PHE A 289 -15.21 4.00 19.30
N LYS A 290 -14.94 4.48 20.52
CA LYS A 290 -14.23 3.70 21.55
C LYS A 290 -14.93 2.36 21.82
N ILE A 291 -16.25 2.39 22.07
CA ILE A 291 -17.04 1.19 22.39
C ILE A 291 -17.17 0.27 21.16
N ALA A 292 -17.35 0.84 19.97
CA ALA A 292 -17.36 0.08 18.73
C ALA A 292 -16.01 -0.64 18.49
N LYS A 293 -14.90 0.06 18.75
CA LYS A 293 -13.53 -0.50 18.66
C LYS A 293 -13.30 -1.63 19.67
N GLU A 294 -13.71 -1.46 20.92
CA GLU A 294 -13.68 -2.49 21.95
C GLU A 294 -14.52 -3.73 21.58
N SER A 295 -15.58 -3.53 20.80
CA SER A 295 -16.45 -4.59 20.26
C SER A 295 -15.93 -5.19 18.96
N GLY A 296 -14.74 -4.81 18.49
CA GLY A 296 -14.14 -5.26 17.23
C GLY A 296 -14.85 -4.75 15.97
N LYS A 297 -15.59 -3.65 16.05
CA LYS A 297 -16.37 -3.08 14.93
C LYS A 297 -16.16 -1.57 14.79
N PRO A 298 -14.93 -1.05 14.75
CA PRO A 298 -14.67 0.39 14.70
C PRO A 298 -15.32 1.08 13.50
N TRP A 299 -15.50 0.36 12.37
CA TRP A 299 -16.18 0.87 11.17
C TRP A 299 -17.64 1.29 11.37
N GLN A 300 -18.31 0.88 12.49
CA GLN A 300 -19.68 1.31 12.81
C GLN A 300 -19.76 2.82 13.11
N TRP A 301 -18.63 3.47 13.40
CA TRP A 301 -18.59 4.92 13.53
C TRP A 301 -19.11 5.63 12.27
N TRP A 302 -18.75 5.14 11.09
CA TRP A 302 -19.23 5.68 9.81
C TRP A 302 -20.74 5.55 9.65
N ASP A 303 -21.33 4.45 10.14
CA ASP A 303 -22.79 4.27 10.17
C ASP A 303 -23.42 5.27 11.12
N TYR A 304 -22.89 5.38 12.33
CA TYR A 304 -23.42 6.27 13.34
C TYR A 304 -23.42 7.73 12.91
N VAL A 305 -22.28 8.25 12.44
CA VAL A 305 -22.16 9.67 12.04
C VAL A 305 -23.02 9.97 10.81
N THR A 306 -23.08 9.06 9.84
CA THR A 306 -23.96 9.21 8.67
C THR A 306 -25.44 9.26 9.07
N ASP A 307 -25.89 8.27 9.85
CA ASP A 307 -27.29 8.19 10.25
C ASP A 307 -27.69 9.36 11.18
N PHE A 308 -26.78 9.77 12.07
CA PHE A 308 -27.00 10.93 12.93
C PHE A 308 -27.18 12.21 12.11
N SER A 309 -26.31 12.47 11.14
CA SER A 309 -26.40 13.66 10.29
C SER A 309 -27.70 13.74 9.46
N ILE A 310 -28.32 12.60 9.16
CA ILE A 310 -29.58 12.53 8.41
C ILE A 310 -30.79 12.65 9.33
N ARG A 311 -30.73 11.99 10.48
CA ARG A 311 -31.92 11.83 11.37
C ARG A 311 -32.02 12.93 12.42
N CYS A 312 -30.89 13.53 12.79
CA CYS A 312 -30.78 14.45 13.92
C CYS A 312 -30.21 15.83 13.54
N PRO A 313 -30.61 16.48 12.43
CA PRO A 313 -30.07 17.77 12.02
C PRO A 313 -30.48 18.92 12.96
N MET A 314 -29.56 19.91 13.12
CA MET A 314 -29.83 21.13 13.91
C MET A 314 -30.99 21.94 13.35
N LYS A 315 -31.06 22.12 12.04
CA LYS A 315 -32.17 22.82 11.35
C LYS A 315 -33.56 22.36 11.75
N GLU A 316 -33.72 21.06 12.02
CA GLU A 316 -34.99 20.46 12.42
C GLU A 316 -35.17 20.42 13.94
N LYS A 317 -34.24 21.02 14.70
CA LYS A 317 -34.18 20.98 16.16
C LYS A 317 -34.16 19.55 16.74
N LYS A 318 -33.53 18.65 16.00
CA LYS A 318 -33.37 17.23 16.34
C LYS A 318 -31.98 16.88 16.86
N TYR A 319 -31.08 17.83 16.94
CA TYR A 319 -29.73 17.63 17.46
C TYR A 319 -29.73 17.47 18.98
N THR A 320 -30.28 16.34 19.43
CA THR A 320 -30.52 16.06 20.85
C THR A 320 -29.97 14.69 21.25
N LYS A 321 -29.80 14.50 22.58
CA LYS A 321 -29.40 13.21 23.16
C LYS A 321 -30.39 12.09 22.74
N GLU A 322 -31.67 12.35 22.79
CA GLU A 322 -32.73 11.37 22.53
C GLU A 322 -32.66 10.87 21.08
N CYS A 323 -32.43 11.78 20.13
CA CYS A 323 -32.26 11.41 18.73
C CYS A 323 -31.01 10.59 18.54
N SER A 324 -29.91 11.03 19.10
CA SER A 324 -28.63 10.31 19.07
C SER A 324 -28.73 8.89 19.66
N ASP A 325 -29.40 8.75 20.82
CA ASP A 325 -29.64 7.47 21.47
C ASP A 325 -30.47 6.51 20.61
N GLN A 326 -31.44 7.03 19.82
CA GLN A 326 -32.22 6.22 18.88
C GLN A 326 -31.33 5.67 17.75
N VAL A 327 -30.40 6.50 17.22
CA VAL A 327 -29.44 6.05 16.20
C VAL A 327 -28.52 5.00 16.77
N ILE A 328 -27.95 5.23 17.96
CA ILE A 328 -27.04 4.30 18.64
C ILE A 328 -27.70 2.93 18.86
N ARG A 329 -28.94 2.92 19.35
CA ARG A 329 -29.71 1.67 19.55
C ARG A 329 -29.99 0.95 18.24
N SER A 330 -30.28 1.69 17.15
CA SER A 330 -30.49 1.07 15.83
C SER A 330 -29.27 0.34 15.29
N LEU A 331 -28.06 0.69 15.76
CA LEU A 331 -26.80 0.04 15.43
C LEU A 331 -26.43 -1.09 16.41
N GLY A 332 -27.29 -1.39 17.37
CA GLY A 332 -27.10 -2.48 18.34
C GLY A 332 -26.13 -2.15 19.46
N VAL A 333 -25.83 -0.87 19.72
CA VAL A 333 -24.94 -0.42 20.80
C VAL A 333 -25.76 0.04 22.01
N GLU A 334 -25.30 -0.31 23.21
CA GLU A 334 -25.96 0.06 24.47
C GLU A 334 -25.65 1.53 24.81
N THR A 335 -26.69 2.37 24.85
CA THR A 335 -26.55 3.79 25.20
C THR A 335 -25.96 4.02 26.59
N ARG A 336 -26.21 3.11 27.55
CA ARG A 336 -25.63 3.20 28.89
C ARG A 336 -24.10 3.24 28.88
N LYS A 337 -23.45 2.40 28.04
CA LYS A 337 -22.00 2.40 27.91
C LYS A 337 -21.46 3.73 27.37
N ILE A 338 -22.23 4.33 26.45
CA ILE A 338 -21.91 5.66 25.91
C ILE A 338 -22.03 6.72 27.02
N ASP A 339 -23.13 6.72 27.79
CA ASP A 339 -23.33 7.68 28.89
C ASP A 339 -22.27 7.52 29.99
N GLU A 340 -21.88 6.29 30.32
CA GLU A 340 -20.78 6.01 31.25
C GLU A 340 -19.43 6.54 30.73
N CYS A 341 -19.17 6.46 29.42
CA CYS A 341 -17.97 7.01 28.81
C CYS A 341 -17.98 8.55 28.78
N ILE A 342 -19.14 9.18 28.52
CA ILE A 342 -19.30 10.64 28.52
C ILE A 342 -19.04 11.21 29.93
N GLY A 343 -19.57 10.54 30.97
CA GLY A 343 -19.47 11.01 32.34
C GLY A 343 -20.27 12.26 32.63
N ASP A 344 -19.89 13.00 33.68
CA ASP A 344 -20.55 14.24 34.10
C ASP A 344 -19.89 15.45 33.40
N THR A 345 -20.63 16.06 32.48
CA THR A 345 -20.17 17.23 31.71
C THR A 345 -20.18 18.55 32.49
N GLU A 346 -20.86 18.59 33.64
CA GLU A 346 -20.91 19.78 34.51
C GLU A 346 -19.82 19.74 35.61
N ALA A 347 -19.21 18.57 35.85
CA ALA A 347 -18.20 18.41 36.88
C ALA A 347 -16.95 19.23 36.56
N ASP A 348 -16.37 19.86 37.59
CA ASP A 348 -15.11 20.62 37.51
C ASP A 348 -13.88 19.69 37.55
N VAL A 349 -13.85 18.72 36.62
CA VAL A 349 -12.79 17.73 36.49
C VAL A 349 -12.45 17.50 35.01
N ASP A 350 -11.28 16.95 34.74
CA ASP A 350 -10.91 16.55 33.37
C ASP A 350 -11.81 15.40 32.88
N ASN A 351 -12.33 15.55 31.67
CA ASN A 351 -12.91 14.42 30.94
C ASN A 351 -11.78 13.63 30.26
N PRO A 352 -11.62 12.33 30.55
CA PRO A 352 -10.47 11.57 30.05
C PRO A 352 -10.46 11.41 28.52
N VAL A 353 -11.61 11.37 27.86
CA VAL A 353 -11.71 11.26 26.39
C VAL A 353 -11.30 12.58 25.75
N LEU A 354 -11.90 13.70 26.17
CA LEU A 354 -11.59 15.01 25.60
C LEU A 354 -10.18 15.48 25.92
N LYS A 355 -9.62 15.08 27.07
CA LYS A 355 -8.21 15.33 27.41
C LYS A 355 -7.29 14.59 26.43
N ALA A 356 -7.60 13.33 26.13
CA ALA A 356 -6.83 12.57 25.16
C ALA A 356 -6.93 13.20 23.76
N GLU A 357 -8.09 13.74 23.37
CA GLU A 357 -8.25 14.47 22.10
C GLU A 357 -7.40 15.75 22.06
N GLN A 358 -7.35 16.54 23.13
CA GLN A 358 -6.48 17.72 23.21
C GLN A 358 -4.99 17.35 23.14
N GLU A 359 -4.59 16.27 23.80
CA GLU A 359 -3.21 15.76 23.72
C GLU A 359 -2.88 15.23 22.32
N ALA A 360 -3.84 14.56 21.67
CA ALA A 360 -3.68 14.07 20.30
C ALA A 360 -3.62 15.22 19.28
N GLN A 361 -4.27 16.35 19.54
CA GLN A 361 -4.26 17.53 18.66
C GLN A 361 -2.84 18.09 18.49
N ILE A 362 -2.01 17.99 19.52
CA ILE A 362 -0.60 18.40 19.47
C ILE A 362 0.18 17.38 18.64
N GLY A 363 0.76 17.82 17.53
CA GLY A 363 1.45 16.98 16.58
C GLY A 363 2.76 16.42 17.12
N LYS A 364 3.03 15.17 16.76
CA LYS A 364 4.32 14.52 17.00
C LYS A 364 5.06 14.34 15.68
N GLY A 365 6.36 14.62 15.68
CA GLY A 365 7.19 14.43 14.49
C GLY A 365 6.81 15.34 13.32
N SER A 366 6.55 14.75 12.15
CA SER A 366 6.21 15.47 10.90
C SER A 366 4.73 15.82 10.76
N ARG A 367 3.84 15.28 11.60
CA ARG A 367 2.39 15.53 11.48
C ARG A 367 2.04 17.01 11.71
N GLY A 368 2.74 17.68 12.62
CA GLY A 368 2.34 19.00 13.11
C GLY A 368 1.05 18.99 13.93
N ASP A 369 0.66 20.17 14.43
CA ASP A 369 -0.58 20.34 15.18
C ASP A 369 -1.77 20.39 14.22
N VAL A 370 -2.90 19.82 14.62
CA VAL A 370 -4.14 19.94 13.85
C VAL A 370 -4.95 21.10 14.43
N THR A 371 -5.07 22.17 13.65
CA THR A 371 -5.74 23.42 14.07
C THR A 371 -6.94 23.79 13.23
N ILE A 372 -7.13 23.11 12.11
CA ILE A 372 -8.18 23.40 11.14
C ILE A 372 -9.07 22.16 10.97
N LEU A 373 -10.39 22.37 10.82
CA LEU A 373 -11.37 21.34 10.54
C LEU A 373 -12.05 21.59 9.19
N PRO A 374 -12.39 20.53 8.44
CA PRO A 374 -11.95 19.15 8.63
C PRO A 374 -10.47 18.95 8.21
N THR A 375 -9.75 18.03 8.85
CA THR A 375 -8.39 17.64 8.47
C THR A 375 -8.29 16.12 8.44
N LEU A 376 -7.69 15.59 7.37
CA LEU A 376 -7.33 14.19 7.24
C LEU A 376 -5.81 14.04 7.44
N VAL A 377 -5.40 13.00 8.16
CA VAL A 377 -3.99 12.62 8.35
C VAL A 377 -3.83 11.20 7.83
N VAL A 378 -2.82 10.95 7.02
CA VAL A 378 -2.50 9.62 6.47
C VAL A 378 -1.06 9.29 6.84
N ASN A 379 -0.85 8.17 7.53
CA ASN A 379 0.47 7.73 8.01
C ASN A 379 1.27 8.86 8.70
N GLY A 380 0.58 9.66 9.53
CA GLY A 380 1.20 10.75 10.28
C GLY A 380 1.56 12.00 9.47
N ARG A 381 1.03 12.17 8.24
CA ARG A 381 1.15 13.40 7.43
C ARG A 381 -0.24 13.98 7.12
N GLN A 382 -0.37 15.29 7.21
CA GLN A 382 -1.65 15.94 6.92
C GLN A 382 -1.92 15.91 5.41
N TYR A 383 -3.07 15.37 5.04
CA TYR A 383 -3.58 15.44 3.68
C TYR A 383 -3.86 16.90 3.28
N ARG A 384 -3.50 17.27 2.07
CA ARG A 384 -3.86 18.52 1.43
C ARG A 384 -4.62 18.23 0.14
N GLY A 385 -5.61 19.06 -0.16
CA GLY A 385 -6.52 18.88 -1.29
C GLY A 385 -7.97 18.95 -0.83
N LYS A 386 -8.91 18.94 -1.78
CA LYS A 386 -10.33 18.93 -1.43
C LYS A 386 -10.74 17.61 -0.76
N LEU A 387 -11.70 17.69 0.14
CA LEU A 387 -12.27 16.55 0.82
C LEU A 387 -13.29 15.84 -0.09
N ASP A 388 -12.78 15.03 -1.00
CA ASP A 388 -13.53 14.27 -2.00
C ASP A 388 -13.19 12.79 -1.89
N LYS A 389 -14.19 11.91 -2.10
CA LYS A 389 -14.03 10.45 -1.98
C LYS A 389 -12.87 9.91 -2.82
N GLY A 390 -12.78 10.30 -4.09
CA GLY A 390 -11.76 9.80 -5.00
C GLY A 390 -10.37 10.33 -4.64
N ALA A 391 -10.28 11.64 -4.34
CA ALA A 391 -9.03 12.28 -3.94
C ALA A 391 -8.47 11.70 -2.63
N VAL A 392 -9.32 11.50 -1.62
CA VAL A 392 -8.92 10.91 -0.34
C VAL A 392 -8.57 9.43 -0.51
N LEU A 393 -9.31 8.67 -1.31
CA LEU A 393 -8.98 7.27 -1.56
C LEU A 393 -7.61 7.15 -2.26
N LYS A 394 -7.29 8.02 -3.23
CA LYS A 394 -5.95 8.10 -3.83
C LYS A 394 -4.86 8.36 -2.79
N ALA A 395 -5.09 9.29 -1.87
CA ALA A 395 -4.14 9.58 -0.80
C ALA A 395 -3.93 8.36 0.12
N ILE A 396 -5.00 7.66 0.51
CA ILE A 396 -4.89 6.42 1.29
C ILE A 396 -4.15 5.34 0.49
N CYS A 397 -4.48 5.17 -0.79
CA CYS A 397 -3.81 4.20 -1.67
C CYS A 397 -2.31 4.47 -1.81
N SER A 398 -1.90 5.74 -1.82
CA SER A 398 -0.48 6.11 -1.84
C SER A 398 0.25 5.84 -0.51
N GLY A 399 -0.48 5.57 0.57
CA GLY A 399 0.07 5.26 1.88
C GLY A 399 0.47 3.80 2.09
N PHE A 400 0.13 2.89 1.18
CA PHE A 400 0.57 1.50 1.25
C PHE A 400 2.01 1.33 0.74
N GLU A 401 2.73 0.37 1.30
CA GLU A 401 3.98 -0.09 0.70
C GLU A 401 3.70 -0.62 -0.71
N GLU A 402 4.59 -0.32 -1.66
CA GLU A 402 4.42 -0.72 -3.06
C GLU A 402 4.26 -2.24 -3.19
N THR A 403 3.29 -2.67 -3.96
CA THR A 403 2.87 -4.06 -4.18
C THR A 403 1.97 -4.67 -3.09
N THR A 404 1.64 -3.94 -2.03
CA THR A 404 0.72 -4.41 -0.98
C THR A 404 -0.68 -3.79 -1.10
N GLU A 405 -0.87 -2.89 -2.03
CA GLU A 405 -2.10 -2.13 -2.22
C GLU A 405 -3.31 -3.05 -2.44
N PRO A 406 -4.44 -2.79 -1.78
CA PRO A 406 -5.66 -3.56 -1.99
C PRO A 406 -6.26 -3.31 -3.39
N ALA A 407 -7.00 -4.28 -3.92
CA ALA A 407 -7.57 -4.22 -5.27
C ALA A 407 -8.43 -2.97 -5.57
N ILE A 408 -8.98 -2.31 -4.54
CA ILE A 408 -9.71 -1.05 -4.71
C ILE A 408 -8.81 0.07 -5.22
N CYS A 409 -7.52 0.05 -4.85
CA CYS A 409 -6.53 1.02 -5.29
C CYS A 409 -6.07 0.81 -6.74
N LEU A 410 -6.16 -0.42 -7.24
CA LEU A 410 -5.78 -0.81 -8.60
C LEU A 410 -6.98 -0.82 -9.56
N SER A 411 -8.06 -0.11 -9.22
CA SER A 411 -9.21 0.02 -10.10
C SER A 411 -8.96 1.07 -11.18
N LYS A 412 -9.59 0.91 -12.36
CA LYS A 412 -9.45 1.83 -13.49
C LYS A 412 -9.79 3.30 -13.19
N ASP A 413 -10.58 3.52 -12.14
CA ASP A 413 -10.95 4.87 -11.71
C ASP A 413 -9.88 5.52 -10.82
N MET A 414 -8.92 4.72 -10.35
CA MET A 414 -7.88 5.16 -9.42
C MET A 414 -6.52 5.33 -10.10
N GLU A 415 -6.15 4.39 -10.97
CA GLU A 415 -4.85 4.40 -11.67
C GLU A 415 -4.97 3.71 -13.05
N THR A 416 -3.89 3.72 -13.84
CA THR A 416 -3.79 3.06 -15.14
C THR A 416 -2.86 1.86 -15.04
N ASN A 417 -3.34 0.68 -15.49
CA ASN A 417 -2.54 -0.53 -15.48
C ASN A 417 -1.51 -0.53 -16.62
N GLU A 418 -0.26 -0.26 -16.28
CA GLU A 418 0.85 -0.18 -17.23
C GLU A 418 1.21 -1.53 -17.83
N CYS A 419 0.91 -2.64 -17.16
CA CYS A 419 1.18 -3.98 -17.64
C CYS A 419 0.35 -4.35 -18.88
N LEU A 420 -0.76 -3.66 -19.13
CA LEU A 420 -1.61 -3.87 -20.31
C LEU A 420 -0.95 -3.37 -21.60
N HIS A 421 0.02 -2.44 -21.52
CA HIS A 421 0.72 -1.89 -22.68
C HIS A 421 2.13 -2.45 -22.76
N ASN A 422 2.39 -3.32 -23.76
CA ASN A 422 3.71 -3.94 -23.99
C ASN A 422 4.30 -4.57 -22.72
N ASN A 423 3.46 -5.21 -21.90
CA ASN A 423 3.84 -5.81 -20.62
C ASN A 423 4.59 -4.83 -19.69
N GLY A 424 4.25 -3.54 -19.72
CA GLY A 424 4.94 -2.50 -18.96
C GLY A 424 6.44 -2.36 -19.27
N GLY A 425 6.96 -2.99 -20.32
CA GLY A 425 8.39 -3.08 -20.59
C GLY A 425 9.13 -4.10 -19.72
N CYS A 426 8.40 -4.94 -18.96
CA CYS A 426 8.97 -6.02 -18.15
C CYS A 426 9.16 -7.29 -18.98
N TRP A 427 10.00 -8.19 -18.48
CA TRP A 427 10.21 -9.50 -19.08
C TRP A 427 8.91 -10.33 -19.14
N GLN A 428 8.75 -11.12 -20.19
CA GLN A 428 7.64 -12.06 -20.34
C GLN A 428 8.06 -13.30 -21.14
N ASP A 429 7.55 -14.45 -20.73
CA ASP A 429 7.52 -15.66 -21.54
C ASP A 429 6.11 -15.84 -22.11
N LYS A 430 5.94 -15.50 -23.41
CA LYS A 430 4.65 -15.60 -24.09
C LYS A 430 4.18 -17.04 -24.27
N ALA A 431 5.11 -18.00 -24.36
CA ALA A 431 4.78 -19.41 -24.56
C ALA A 431 4.20 -20.03 -23.29
N ALA A 432 4.77 -19.69 -22.15
CA ALA A 432 4.31 -20.15 -20.83
C ALA A 432 3.26 -19.23 -20.21
N ASN A 433 2.94 -18.08 -20.82
CA ASN A 433 2.08 -17.03 -20.27
C ASN A 433 2.52 -16.55 -18.89
N ILE A 434 3.83 -16.32 -18.75
CA ILE A 434 4.45 -15.84 -17.51
C ILE A 434 4.93 -14.41 -17.72
N THR A 435 4.64 -13.54 -16.77
CA THR A 435 5.09 -12.14 -16.81
C THR A 435 5.78 -11.74 -15.50
N ALA A 436 6.80 -10.89 -15.61
CA ALA A 436 7.43 -10.21 -14.50
C ALA A 436 6.76 -8.86 -14.19
N CYS A 437 5.78 -8.42 -14.99
CA CYS A 437 5.07 -7.18 -14.76
C CYS A 437 4.04 -7.35 -13.64
N ARG A 438 4.17 -6.55 -12.61
CA ARG A 438 3.20 -6.40 -11.54
C ARG A 438 2.73 -4.97 -11.48
N ASP A 439 1.43 -4.78 -11.62
CA ASP A 439 0.77 -3.50 -11.51
C ASP A 439 0.77 -3.00 -10.07
N THR A 440 0.99 -1.71 -9.87
CA THR A 440 1.01 -1.05 -8.56
C THR A 440 0.33 0.31 -8.64
N PHE A 441 -0.11 0.83 -7.52
CA PHE A 441 -0.75 2.16 -7.48
C PHE A 441 0.19 3.30 -7.93
N ARG A 442 1.52 3.11 -7.86
CA ARG A 442 2.53 4.11 -8.27
C ARG A 442 3.08 3.88 -9.67
N GLY A 443 2.53 2.93 -10.41
CA GLY A 443 2.94 2.52 -11.74
C GLY A 443 3.12 1.01 -11.81
N ARG A 444 4.31 0.50 -12.05
CA ARG A 444 4.57 -0.93 -12.16
C ARG A 444 5.91 -1.33 -11.56
N VAL A 445 5.99 -2.57 -11.11
CA VAL A 445 7.25 -3.23 -10.72
C VAL A 445 7.52 -4.38 -11.68
N CYS A 446 8.76 -4.48 -12.14
CA CYS A 446 9.23 -5.63 -12.90
C CYS A 446 9.98 -6.57 -11.95
N GLU A 447 9.30 -7.60 -11.49
CA GLU A 447 9.84 -8.59 -10.55
C GLU A 447 9.63 -10.00 -11.09
N CYS A 448 10.70 -10.81 -11.05
CA CYS A 448 10.60 -12.20 -11.50
C CYS A 448 9.61 -12.97 -10.64
N PRO A 449 8.58 -13.63 -11.23
CA PRO A 449 7.47 -14.22 -10.51
C PRO A 449 7.84 -15.55 -9.82
N ILE A 450 6.96 -15.99 -8.92
CA ILE A 450 6.91 -17.37 -8.44
C ILE A 450 5.69 -18.04 -9.08
N VAL A 451 5.92 -19.07 -9.90
CA VAL A 451 4.87 -19.79 -10.62
C VAL A 451 4.87 -21.26 -10.21
N GLN A 452 3.77 -21.74 -9.66
CA GLN A 452 3.60 -23.14 -9.21
C GLN A 452 4.74 -23.61 -8.26
N GLY A 453 5.25 -22.70 -7.40
CA GLY A 453 6.34 -23.00 -6.47
C GLY A 453 7.75 -22.86 -7.06
N VAL A 454 7.87 -22.62 -8.37
CA VAL A 454 9.16 -22.36 -9.03
C VAL A 454 9.45 -20.86 -8.94
N LYS A 455 10.55 -20.50 -8.29
CA LYS A 455 11.01 -19.13 -8.22
C LYS A 455 11.84 -18.80 -9.47
N PHE A 456 11.46 -17.72 -10.15
CA PHE A 456 12.27 -17.15 -11.21
C PHE A 456 13.27 -16.16 -10.61
N ILE A 457 14.48 -16.09 -11.18
CA ILE A 457 15.56 -15.18 -10.75
C ILE A 457 16.05 -14.40 -11.96
N GLY A 458 16.19 -13.10 -11.80
CA GLY A 458 16.63 -12.20 -12.86
C GLY A 458 16.46 -10.74 -12.47
N ASP A 459 16.56 -9.85 -13.44
CA ASP A 459 16.37 -8.41 -13.26
C ASP A 459 14.91 -7.97 -13.44
N GLY A 460 14.02 -8.88 -13.86
CA GLY A 460 12.62 -8.60 -14.11
C GLY A 460 12.34 -7.83 -15.42
N TYR A 461 13.38 -7.29 -16.08
CA TYR A 461 13.26 -6.47 -17.29
C TYR A 461 13.72 -7.21 -18.55
N THR A 462 14.93 -7.75 -18.53
CA THR A 462 15.53 -8.41 -19.70
C THR A 462 15.45 -9.92 -19.61
N TYR A 463 15.51 -10.48 -18.41
CA TYR A 463 15.45 -11.92 -18.20
C TYR A 463 14.86 -12.28 -16.83
N CYS A 464 14.15 -13.43 -16.79
CA CYS A 464 13.78 -14.17 -15.59
C CYS A 464 13.96 -15.66 -15.88
N GLU A 465 14.87 -16.32 -15.19
CA GLU A 465 15.16 -17.74 -15.34
C GLU A 465 14.59 -18.55 -14.19
N ALA A 466 13.96 -19.67 -14.50
CA ALA A 466 13.45 -20.61 -13.51
C ALA A 466 14.59 -21.18 -12.67
N SER A 467 14.45 -21.25 -11.35
CA SER A 467 15.47 -21.71 -10.41
C SER A 467 14.93 -22.78 -9.45
N GLY A 468 15.87 -23.57 -8.90
CA GLY A 468 15.54 -24.63 -7.94
C GLY A 468 15.17 -25.98 -8.57
N ALA A 469 14.86 -26.97 -7.76
CA ALA A 469 14.62 -28.36 -8.17
C ALA A 469 13.38 -28.53 -9.08
N LEU A 470 12.41 -27.63 -8.99
CA LEU A 470 11.17 -27.69 -9.77
C LEU A 470 11.22 -26.91 -11.10
N ARG A 471 12.38 -26.34 -11.44
CA ARG A 471 12.49 -25.48 -12.64
C ARG A 471 12.11 -26.20 -13.93
N CYS A 472 12.34 -27.51 -14.01
CA CYS A 472 12.05 -28.32 -15.20
C CYS A 472 10.56 -28.54 -15.42
N GLU A 473 9.70 -28.31 -14.42
CA GLU A 473 8.25 -28.45 -14.54
C GLU A 473 7.61 -27.35 -15.37
N ILE A 474 8.21 -26.14 -15.39
CA ILE A 474 7.70 -25.02 -16.15
C ILE A 474 8.48 -24.84 -17.44
N ASN A 475 7.82 -25.04 -18.58
CA ASN A 475 8.39 -24.91 -19.92
C ASN A 475 9.76 -25.64 -20.05
N ASN A 476 9.87 -26.79 -19.39
CA ASN A 476 11.10 -27.60 -19.36
C ASN A 476 12.35 -26.80 -18.90
N GLY A 477 12.17 -25.77 -18.04
CA GLY A 477 13.25 -24.88 -17.58
C GLY A 477 13.91 -24.06 -18.71
N GLY A 478 13.23 -23.89 -19.83
CA GLY A 478 13.80 -23.24 -21.02
C GLY A 478 14.77 -24.13 -21.80
N CYS A 479 14.90 -25.42 -21.46
CA CYS A 479 15.78 -26.37 -22.10
C CYS A 479 15.07 -27.12 -23.22
N TRP A 480 15.85 -27.68 -24.15
CA TRP A 480 15.37 -28.52 -25.24
C TRP A 480 14.57 -29.73 -24.72
N LYS A 481 13.47 -30.03 -25.39
CA LYS A 481 12.64 -31.22 -25.15
C LYS A 481 12.24 -31.83 -26.50
N GLY A 482 12.50 -33.09 -26.67
CA GLY A 482 12.13 -33.81 -27.87
C GLY A 482 11.28 -35.03 -27.54
N THR A 483 10.36 -35.39 -28.46
CA THR A 483 9.52 -36.59 -28.36
C THR A 483 9.47 -37.27 -29.70
N GLU A 484 9.88 -38.56 -29.74
CA GLU A 484 9.82 -39.40 -30.93
C GLU A 484 9.49 -40.83 -30.55
N GLY A 485 8.61 -41.49 -31.30
CA GLY A 485 8.25 -42.88 -31.07
C GLY A 485 7.68 -43.20 -29.68
N GLY A 486 7.04 -42.21 -29.00
CA GLY A 486 6.50 -42.36 -27.63
C GLY A 486 7.52 -42.20 -26.52
N ARG A 487 8.78 -41.93 -26.82
CA ARG A 487 9.83 -41.62 -25.85
C ARG A 487 10.05 -40.09 -25.81
N THR A 488 10.18 -39.57 -24.63
CA THR A 488 10.45 -38.13 -24.40
C THR A 488 11.79 -37.97 -23.70
N TYR A 489 12.65 -37.13 -24.25
CA TYR A 489 13.91 -36.73 -23.65
C TYR A 489 13.91 -35.24 -23.33
N SER A 490 14.51 -34.87 -22.22
CA SER A 490 14.63 -33.49 -21.75
C SER A 490 16.09 -33.19 -21.48
N ALA A 491 16.53 -32.02 -21.91
CA ALA A 491 17.85 -31.48 -21.59
C ALA A 491 17.88 -30.70 -20.26
N CYS A 492 16.72 -30.54 -19.61
CA CYS A 492 16.65 -29.89 -18.31
C CYS A 492 17.20 -30.79 -17.20
N ILE A 493 18.16 -30.28 -16.45
CA ILE A 493 18.78 -31.00 -15.32
C ILE A 493 18.11 -30.50 -14.04
N ASP A 494 17.56 -31.42 -13.27
CA ASP A 494 16.83 -31.20 -12.01
C ASP A 494 17.77 -30.98 -10.81
N ASP A 495 19.03 -30.65 -11.07
CA ASP A 495 20.07 -30.40 -10.07
C ASP A 495 20.24 -28.88 -9.82
N HIS A 496 20.74 -28.52 -8.64
CA HIS A 496 21.03 -27.14 -8.24
C HIS A 496 22.05 -26.43 -9.14
N THR A 497 22.69 -27.16 -10.07
CA THR A 497 23.56 -26.61 -11.10
C THR A 497 22.75 -26.07 -12.27
N LYS A 498 22.81 -24.77 -12.48
CA LYS A 498 22.17 -24.10 -13.59
C LYS A 498 22.66 -24.66 -14.94
N GLY A 499 21.77 -25.12 -15.79
CA GLY A 499 22.14 -25.45 -17.15
C GLY A 499 21.17 -26.41 -17.82
N CYS A 500 21.17 -26.32 -19.14
CA CYS A 500 20.58 -27.29 -20.02
C CYS A 500 21.72 -28.17 -20.57
N LYS A 501 21.56 -29.47 -20.51
CA LYS A 501 22.54 -30.42 -21.07
C LYS A 501 21.81 -31.51 -21.84
N CYS A 502 22.18 -31.73 -23.06
CA CYS A 502 21.62 -32.84 -23.83
C CYS A 502 21.74 -34.17 -23.07
N PRO A 503 20.66 -34.97 -23.03
CA PRO A 503 20.70 -36.29 -22.42
C PRO A 503 21.67 -37.23 -23.14
N SER A 504 22.02 -38.33 -22.48
CA SER A 504 22.89 -39.34 -23.09
C SER A 504 22.31 -39.82 -24.43
N GLY A 505 23.12 -39.98 -25.44
CA GLY A 505 22.72 -40.32 -26.80
C GLY A 505 22.43 -39.13 -27.70
N PHE A 506 22.53 -37.90 -27.15
CA PHE A 506 22.33 -36.67 -27.91
C PHE A 506 23.53 -35.70 -27.79
N ARG A 507 23.72 -34.88 -28.83
CA ARG A 507 24.75 -33.84 -28.91
C ARG A 507 24.08 -32.49 -29.26
N GLY A 508 24.47 -31.43 -28.60
CA GLY A 508 23.96 -30.08 -28.87
C GLY A 508 24.18 -29.12 -27.72
N ASP A 509 23.56 -27.94 -27.77
CA ASP A 509 23.64 -26.90 -26.75
C ASP A 509 22.70 -27.12 -25.55
N GLY A 510 21.79 -28.07 -25.67
CA GLY A 510 20.80 -28.37 -24.63
C GLY A 510 19.68 -27.34 -24.48
N VAL A 511 19.76 -26.21 -25.18
CA VAL A 511 18.76 -25.13 -25.15
C VAL A 511 17.92 -25.13 -26.43
N ASN A 512 18.56 -24.95 -27.56
CA ASN A 512 17.90 -24.85 -28.86
C ASN A 512 17.77 -26.21 -29.56
N SER A 513 18.80 -27.07 -29.41
CA SER A 513 18.82 -28.36 -30.08
C SER A 513 19.61 -29.42 -29.33
N CYS A 514 19.11 -30.65 -29.36
CA CYS A 514 19.84 -31.88 -29.09
C CYS A 514 19.60 -32.83 -30.25
N GLU A 515 20.63 -33.13 -31.00
CA GLU A 515 20.61 -34.01 -32.14
C GLU A 515 21.02 -35.42 -31.72
N ASP A 516 20.35 -36.42 -32.24
CA ASP A 516 20.66 -37.83 -31.99
C ASP A 516 22.08 -38.20 -32.48
N ILE A 517 22.83 -38.91 -31.67
CA ILE A 517 24.15 -39.43 -32.00
C ILE A 517 23.93 -40.77 -32.71
N ASP A 518 24.38 -40.88 -33.96
CA ASP A 518 24.39 -42.17 -34.66
C ASP A 518 25.60 -42.98 -34.19
N GLU A 519 25.42 -43.75 -33.11
CA GLU A 519 26.50 -44.53 -32.51
C GLU A 519 26.98 -45.62 -33.46
N CYS A 520 26.12 -46.07 -34.35
CA CYS A 520 26.50 -47.06 -35.35
C CYS A 520 27.42 -46.48 -36.43
N LYS A 521 27.16 -45.27 -36.91
CA LYS A 521 27.95 -44.58 -37.93
C LYS A 521 29.27 -44.06 -37.37
N GLU A 522 29.24 -43.56 -36.16
CA GLU A 522 30.43 -43.07 -35.44
C GLU A 522 31.28 -44.21 -34.84
N LYS A 523 30.85 -45.46 -35.00
CA LYS A 523 31.51 -46.66 -34.46
C LYS A 523 31.74 -46.61 -32.93
N LEU A 524 30.79 -46.07 -32.21
CA LEU A 524 30.82 -45.96 -30.76
C LEU A 524 30.22 -47.19 -30.06
N ALA A 525 29.48 -48.03 -30.83
CA ALA A 525 28.77 -49.18 -30.29
C ALA A 525 28.77 -50.37 -31.26
N CYS A 526 28.49 -51.57 -30.76
CA CYS A 526 28.37 -52.82 -31.52
C CYS A 526 29.58 -53.11 -32.40
N GLN A 527 30.79 -53.05 -31.87
CA GLN A 527 32.05 -53.21 -32.61
C GLN A 527 32.44 -54.69 -32.80
N CYS A 528 31.70 -55.64 -32.24
CA CYS A 528 32.01 -57.06 -32.38
C CYS A 528 31.82 -57.56 -33.85
N ALA A 529 32.59 -58.59 -34.28
CA ALA A 529 32.69 -59.05 -35.66
C ALA A 529 31.34 -59.56 -36.23
N ASP A 530 30.44 -60.05 -35.37
CA ASP A 530 29.13 -60.61 -35.74
C ASP A 530 27.95 -59.75 -35.29
N CYS A 531 28.22 -58.50 -34.88
CA CYS A 531 27.20 -57.54 -34.49
C CYS A 531 26.56 -56.82 -35.67
N LYS A 532 25.26 -56.62 -35.55
CA LYS A 532 24.51 -55.63 -36.30
C LYS A 532 24.12 -54.49 -35.42
N CYS A 533 24.53 -53.30 -35.76
CA CYS A 533 24.14 -52.07 -35.09
C CYS A 533 22.95 -51.45 -35.80
N LYS A 534 21.96 -50.99 -35.04
CA LYS A 534 20.81 -50.20 -35.50
C LYS A 534 20.70 -48.97 -34.62
N ASN A 535 20.89 -47.81 -35.23
CA ASN A 535 20.68 -46.55 -34.52
C ASN A 535 19.19 -46.39 -34.21
N THR A 536 18.88 -45.89 -33.02
CA THR A 536 17.56 -45.53 -32.54
C THR A 536 17.63 -44.17 -31.90
N TRP A 537 16.54 -43.41 -31.94
CA TRP A 537 16.54 -42.05 -31.38
C TRP A 537 16.92 -42.03 -29.88
N GLY A 538 18.05 -41.41 -29.56
CA GLY A 538 18.65 -41.31 -28.23
C GLY A 538 19.38 -42.54 -27.74
N SER A 539 19.64 -43.55 -28.59
CA SER A 539 20.33 -44.79 -28.22
C SER A 539 20.54 -45.68 -29.45
N TYR A 540 21.08 -46.86 -29.25
CA TYR A 540 21.32 -47.86 -30.27
C TYR A 540 20.87 -49.24 -29.84
N GLU A 541 20.67 -50.13 -30.79
CA GLU A 541 20.35 -51.55 -30.56
C GLU A 541 21.42 -52.39 -31.24
N CYS A 542 22.10 -53.27 -30.47
CA CYS A 542 22.99 -54.28 -31.00
C CYS A 542 22.28 -55.64 -31.09
N SER A 543 22.41 -56.29 -32.22
CA SER A 543 21.90 -57.64 -32.44
C SER A 543 23.01 -58.50 -33.05
N CYS A 544 22.96 -59.78 -32.76
CA CYS A 544 23.92 -60.76 -33.25
C CYS A 544 23.39 -61.45 -34.52
N ARG A 545 24.28 -61.82 -35.45
CA ARG A 545 23.95 -62.68 -36.59
C ARG A 545 23.75 -64.11 -36.10
N GLY A 546 22.72 -64.79 -36.60
CA GLY A 546 22.41 -66.18 -36.25
C GLY A 546 21.72 -66.35 -34.87
N ASN A 547 21.98 -67.46 -34.18
CA ASN A 547 21.34 -67.80 -32.91
C ASN A 547 22.17 -67.38 -31.67
N SER A 548 22.77 -66.22 -31.75
CA SER A 548 23.66 -65.66 -30.71
C SER A 548 22.98 -64.52 -29.94
N ILE A 549 23.30 -64.38 -28.66
CA ILE A 549 22.83 -63.28 -27.79
C ILE A 549 23.95 -62.26 -27.62
N TYR A 550 23.64 -60.98 -27.81
CA TYR A 550 24.52 -59.89 -27.58
C TYR A 550 24.65 -59.61 -26.06
N ILE A 551 25.88 -59.49 -25.58
CA ILE A 551 26.19 -59.15 -24.19
C ILE A 551 26.78 -57.73 -24.18
N HIS A 552 26.04 -56.82 -23.56
CA HIS A 552 26.31 -55.39 -23.56
C HIS A 552 27.62 -55.03 -22.80
N GLU A 553 27.97 -55.78 -21.70
CA GLU A 553 29.15 -55.49 -20.87
C GLU A 553 30.47 -55.76 -21.55
N HIS A 554 30.52 -56.61 -22.59
CA HIS A 554 31.76 -57.01 -23.25
C HIS A 554 31.74 -56.77 -24.77
N ASP A 555 30.70 -56.13 -25.27
CA ASP A 555 30.51 -55.90 -26.70
C ASP A 555 30.79 -57.16 -27.54
N THR A 556 30.20 -58.30 -27.15
CA THR A 556 30.42 -59.63 -27.80
C THR A 556 29.13 -60.38 -28.04
N CYS A 557 29.15 -61.17 -29.10
CA CYS A 557 28.09 -62.11 -29.39
C CYS A 557 28.45 -63.54 -28.90
N ILE A 558 27.64 -64.12 -28.00
CA ILE A 558 27.85 -65.48 -27.49
C ILE A 558 26.79 -66.41 -28.08
N SER A 559 27.21 -67.52 -28.72
CA SER A 559 26.31 -68.52 -29.24
C SER A 559 25.53 -69.25 -28.13
N LYS A 560 24.22 -69.42 -28.33
CA LYS A 560 23.39 -70.19 -27.43
C LYS A 560 23.82 -71.63 -27.47
N VAL A 561 24.65 -72.06 -26.50
CA VAL A 561 24.98 -73.48 -26.30
C VAL A 561 23.72 -74.15 -25.75
N GLY A 562 23.36 -75.30 -26.37
CA GLY A 562 22.15 -76.05 -26.02
C GLY A 562 22.10 -76.42 -24.56
N SER A 563 20.94 -76.36 -24.01
CA SER A 563 20.62 -76.64 -22.61
C SER A 563 21.03 -78.05 -22.22
N GLY A 564 22.12 -78.16 -21.45
CA GLY A 564 22.38 -79.34 -20.62
C GLY A 564 21.42 -79.30 -19.41
N GLU A 565 20.86 -80.45 -19.09
CA GLU A 565 19.93 -80.70 -17.96
C GLU A 565 20.51 -80.14 -16.68
N VAL A 566 19.86 -79.15 -16.10
CA VAL A 566 20.15 -78.71 -14.74
C VAL A 566 19.35 -79.60 -13.80
N GLY A 567 20.07 -80.46 -13.09
CA GLY A 567 19.49 -81.43 -12.13
C GLY A 567 18.68 -80.74 -11.03
N TRP A 568 17.62 -81.45 -10.57
CA TRP A 568 16.67 -81.09 -9.55
C TRP A 568 17.26 -80.63 -8.19
N GLY A 569 18.56 -80.79 -7.97
CA GLY A 569 19.26 -80.36 -6.77
C GLY A 569 19.41 -78.81 -6.64
N PHE A 570 19.57 -78.13 -7.75
CA PHE A 570 19.78 -76.66 -7.75
C PHE A 570 18.48 -75.89 -7.47
N THR A 571 17.35 -76.43 -7.95
CA THR A 571 16.04 -75.81 -7.69
C THR A 571 15.62 -75.96 -6.23
N ALA A 572 15.94 -77.04 -5.57
CA ALA A 572 15.69 -77.22 -4.14
C ALA A 572 16.52 -76.20 -3.31
N PHE A 573 17.78 -75.95 -3.66
CA PHE A 573 18.66 -75.00 -2.96
C PHE A 573 18.19 -73.57 -3.09
N VAL A 574 17.68 -73.19 -4.26
CA VAL A 574 17.13 -71.85 -4.50
C VAL A 574 15.84 -71.63 -3.72
N ILE A 575 14.96 -72.63 -3.63
CA ILE A 575 13.69 -72.51 -2.89
C ILE A 575 13.95 -72.40 -1.36
N VAL A 576 14.91 -73.17 -0.83
CA VAL A 576 15.29 -73.02 0.58
C VAL A 576 15.97 -71.65 0.85
N GLY A 577 16.83 -71.21 -0.04
CA GLY A 577 17.45 -69.87 0.09
C GLY A 577 16.44 -68.73 0.09
N LEU A 578 15.44 -68.78 -0.79
CA LEU A 578 14.35 -67.77 -0.86
C LEU A 578 13.46 -67.83 0.38
N ALA A 579 13.19 -69.01 0.93
CA ALA A 579 12.41 -69.15 2.16
C ALA A 579 13.15 -68.56 3.38
N VAL A 580 14.47 -68.78 3.50
CA VAL A 580 15.30 -68.20 4.58
C VAL A 580 15.40 -66.67 4.42
N ALA A 581 15.58 -66.18 3.19
CA ALA A 581 15.59 -64.74 2.92
C ALA A 581 14.23 -64.07 3.22
N GLY A 582 13.12 -64.73 2.90
CA GLY A 582 11.76 -64.26 3.22
C GLY A 582 11.48 -64.17 4.72
N VAL A 583 11.88 -65.21 5.47
CA VAL A 583 11.73 -65.22 6.96
C VAL A 583 12.63 -64.16 7.60
N SER A 584 13.86 -64.02 7.13
CA SER A 584 14.78 -62.97 7.61
C SER A 584 14.29 -61.55 7.30
N GLY A 585 13.78 -61.34 6.08
CA GLY A 585 13.16 -60.08 5.68
C GLY A 585 11.93 -59.74 6.50
N TYR A 586 11.07 -60.72 6.76
CA TYR A 586 9.88 -60.55 7.60
C TYR A 586 10.24 -60.23 9.07
N ALA A 587 11.29 -60.85 9.62
CA ALA A 587 11.77 -60.57 10.97
C ALA A 587 12.33 -59.14 11.09
N VAL A 588 13.10 -58.67 10.08
CA VAL A 588 13.63 -57.31 10.04
C VAL A 588 12.47 -56.28 9.86
N TYR A 589 11.50 -56.58 9.00
CA TYR A 589 10.32 -55.76 8.83
C TYR A 589 9.51 -55.65 10.13
N LYS A 590 9.21 -56.81 10.80
CA LYS A 590 8.38 -56.85 12.00
C LYS A 590 9.02 -56.16 13.21
N TYR A 591 10.34 -56.28 13.38
CA TYR A 591 11.00 -55.79 14.60
C TYR A 591 11.76 -54.47 14.43
N ARG A 592 12.24 -54.13 13.24
CA ARG A 592 13.05 -52.90 13.03
C ARG A 592 12.27 -51.74 12.41
N ILE A 593 11.49 -52.02 11.38
CA ILE A 593 10.73 -50.97 10.68
C ILE A 593 9.53 -50.51 11.52
N ARG A 594 8.86 -51.46 12.21
CA ARG A 594 7.74 -51.11 13.08
C ARG A 594 8.18 -50.24 14.28
N ARG A 595 9.36 -50.49 14.84
CA ARG A 595 9.94 -49.61 15.87
C ARG A 595 10.34 -48.24 15.36
N TYR A 596 10.75 -48.13 14.10
CA TYR A 596 11.14 -46.87 13.51
C TYR A 596 9.90 -45.99 13.26
N MET A 597 8.84 -46.53 12.70
CA MET A 597 7.57 -45.84 12.50
C MET A 597 6.90 -45.39 13.81
N ASP A 598 6.95 -46.19 14.86
CA ASP A 598 6.42 -45.80 16.18
C ASP A 598 7.20 -44.66 16.84
N SER A 599 8.49 -44.47 16.50
CA SER A 599 9.30 -43.35 16.99
C SER A 599 9.03 -42.07 16.23
N GLU A 600 8.82 -42.14 14.91
CA GLU A 600 8.45 -40.95 14.11
C GLU A 600 7.03 -40.45 14.40
N ILE A 601 6.06 -41.37 14.57
CA ILE A 601 4.69 -41.00 14.96
C ILE A 601 4.67 -40.33 16.33
N ARG A 602 5.50 -40.78 17.31
CA ARG A 602 5.62 -40.09 18.60
C ARG A 602 6.30 -38.74 18.50
N ALA A 603 7.28 -38.57 17.61
CA ALA A 603 7.94 -37.29 17.37
C ALA A 603 6.99 -36.28 16.72
N ILE A 604 6.18 -36.73 15.76
CA ILE A 604 5.16 -35.89 15.09
C ILE A 604 4.04 -35.51 16.06
N MET A 605 3.57 -36.46 16.91
CA MET A 605 2.53 -36.17 17.91
C MET A 605 3.03 -35.22 19.01
N ALA A 606 4.31 -35.24 19.36
CA ALA A 606 4.91 -34.31 20.31
C ALA A 606 5.07 -32.88 19.72
N GLN A 607 5.14 -32.75 18.40
CA GLN A 607 5.28 -31.47 17.72
C GLN A 607 3.92 -30.79 17.45
N TYR A 608 2.82 -31.52 17.44
CA TYR A 608 1.47 -31.00 17.15
C TYR A 608 0.55 -30.86 18.36
N MET A 609 1.01 -31.17 19.60
CA MET A 609 0.29 -30.85 20.83
C MET A 609 1.18 -30.03 21.77
N PRO A 610 1.21 -28.69 21.64
CA PRO A 610 1.61 -27.84 22.72
C PRO A 610 0.36 -27.35 23.48
N LEU A 611 0.44 -27.45 24.81
CA LEU A 611 -0.26 -26.63 25.78
C LEU A 611 -1.74 -26.92 26.05
N ASP A 612 -1.97 -27.79 27.01
CA ASP A 612 -2.88 -27.46 28.11
C ASP A 612 -2.51 -28.33 29.33
N ASN A 613 -1.83 -27.74 30.28
CA ASN A 613 -1.88 -28.09 31.70
C ASN A 613 -0.93 -27.21 32.51
N GLN A 614 -1.39 -25.99 32.77
CA GLN A 614 -1.01 -25.28 33.98
C GLN A 614 -2.19 -25.43 34.96
N GLY A 615 -2.00 -26.22 35.97
CA GLY A 615 -2.94 -26.33 37.04
C GLY A 615 -2.49 -27.38 38.05
N GLU A 616 -2.09 -26.85 39.20
CA GLU A 616 -1.94 -27.53 40.49
C GLU A 616 -0.55 -27.98 40.93
N VAL A 617 -0.01 -27.10 41.74
CA VAL A 617 1.01 -27.39 42.76
C VAL A 617 0.31 -28.00 43.98
N PRO A 618 0.71 -29.13 44.50
CA PRO A 618 0.49 -29.45 45.91
C PRO A 618 1.77 -29.18 46.69
N SER A 619 1.65 -28.22 47.60
CA SER A 619 2.49 -28.09 48.77
C SER A 619 2.47 -29.37 49.62
N GLN A 620 3.61 -29.97 49.86
CA GLN A 620 3.84 -30.70 51.14
C GLN A 620 5.31 -30.60 51.55
N LEU A 621 5.50 -29.94 52.65
CA LEU A 621 6.68 -30.04 53.52
C LEU A 621 6.78 -31.48 54.10
N PRO A 622 7.96 -31.98 54.39
CA PRO A 622 8.15 -32.92 55.45
C PRO A 622 8.92 -32.29 56.63
N LEU A 623 8.30 -32.44 57.77
CA LEU A 623 8.89 -32.33 59.08
C LEU A 623 10.06 -33.31 59.28
N GLY A 624 11.03 -32.79 59.96
CA GLY A 624 12.13 -33.16 60.74
C GLY A 624 12.46 -34.61 61.10
N ARG A 625 13.75 -34.82 61.35
CA ARG A 625 14.31 -35.21 62.63
C ARG A 625 15.82 -35.40 62.54
N VAL A 626 16.38 -34.81 63.56
CA VAL A 626 17.66 -34.97 64.27
C VAL A 626 18.84 -34.34 63.62
#